data_835c338bf96c1c0f0217df7379e1078a
#
_entry.id   835c338bf96c1c0f0217df7379e1078a
#
_cell.length_a   1.000
_cell.length_b   1.000
_cell.length_c   1.000
_cell.angle_alpha   90.00
_cell.angle_beta   90.00
_cell.angle_gamma   90.00
#
_symmetry.space_group_name_H-M   'P 1'
#
loop_
_entity.id
_entity.type
_entity.pdbx_description
1 polymer ?
#
loop_
_entity_poly.entity_id
_entity_poly.type
_entity_poly.pdbx_seq_one_letter_code
_entity_poly.pdbx_strand_id
1 'polypeptide(L)'
;MKKIIAFLFLPLLFLMTGCGSGSKQELSTLKIGLMPDTDSVPFIIAQEKGYFAEEGLNVELHSFKSAMDRDSALQSGNLDGAVSDLLAVAFAKDGGFDVKVTSMTDGSYKLVAAPGTEKLSVKELAGKEVAVSRNTIIEYVTDHILESNSMSGDDIAKVVIPQIPTRLELLQSSKLAAATLPEPMASVAVHNGCRFITGSDELGINPGVILFTEKSTKEKRAEIQAMYRAYNKAVAYLNSTERAEYIDLVVEKSGFPPAAKEALVLPVYHTAALPKENDVTDCIAWLKGKELIENSYGYADLVLDLLQP
;
A
#
# COMPACT_ATOMS: atom_id res chain seq x y z
N MET A 1 -52.44 -74.42 27.36
CA MET A 1 -52.90 -73.04 27.52
C MET A 1 -51.70 -72.16 27.47
N LYS A 2 -51.43 -71.59 26.27
CA LYS A 2 -50.31 -70.70 26.03
C LYS A 2 -50.87 -69.25 25.92
N LYS A 3 -50.45 -68.40 26.86
CA LYS A 3 -50.82 -67.00 26.84
C LYS A 3 -49.84 -66.24 25.92
N ILE A 4 -50.37 -65.57 24.87
CA ILE A 4 -49.63 -64.69 23.96
C ILE A 4 -49.74 -63.28 24.55
N ILE A 5 -48.58 -62.69 24.93
CA ILE A 5 -48.45 -61.32 25.34
C ILE A 5 -48.06 -60.51 24.09
N ALA A 6 -48.99 -59.67 23.64
CA ALA A 6 -48.72 -58.74 22.53
C ALA A 6 -47.97 -57.50 23.06
N PHE A 7 -46.74 -57.30 22.57
CA PHE A 7 -45.96 -56.10 22.85
C PHE A 7 -46.35 -55.00 21.83
N LEU A 8 -46.97 -53.96 22.34
CA LEU A 8 -47.32 -52.76 21.54
C LEU A 8 -46.08 -51.90 21.40
N PHE A 9 -45.48 -51.85 20.18
CA PHE A 9 -44.38 -50.97 19.85
C PHE A 9 -44.95 -49.61 19.45
N LEU A 10 -44.78 -48.59 20.30
CA LEU A 10 -45.10 -47.19 20.00
C LEU A 10 -43.87 -46.54 19.32
N PRO A 11 -43.96 -46.05 18.07
CA PRO A 11 -42.84 -45.35 17.48
C PRO A 11 -42.75 -43.95 18.03
N LEU A 12 -41.67 -43.63 18.77
CA LEU A 12 -41.31 -42.32 19.26
C LEU A 12 -40.75 -41.49 18.06
N LEU A 13 -41.60 -40.61 17.54
CA LEU A 13 -41.20 -39.70 16.47
C LEU A 13 -40.26 -38.61 17.05
N PHE A 14 -38.97 -38.80 16.86
CA PHE A 14 -37.95 -37.77 17.16
C PHE A 14 -38.08 -36.65 16.14
N LEU A 15 -38.71 -35.55 16.48
CA LEU A 15 -38.65 -34.27 15.75
C LEU A 15 -37.23 -33.72 15.97
N MET A 16 -36.33 -33.99 15.02
CA MET A 16 -35.06 -33.30 14.90
C MET A 16 -35.36 -31.86 14.44
N THR A 17 -35.49 -30.92 15.36
CA THR A 17 -35.35 -29.49 15.08
C THR A 17 -33.90 -29.24 14.74
N GLY A 18 -33.59 -29.26 13.44
CA GLY A 18 -32.31 -28.83 12.94
C GLY A 18 -32.19 -27.31 13.15
N CYS A 19 -31.52 -26.88 14.22
CA CYS A 19 -30.93 -25.55 14.28
C CYS A 19 -29.91 -25.48 13.17
N GLY A 20 -30.28 -24.80 12.09
CA GLY A 20 -29.34 -24.37 11.06
C GLY A 20 -28.37 -23.34 11.64
N SER A 21 -27.33 -23.81 12.32
CA SER A 21 -26.13 -23.02 12.51
C SER A 21 -25.54 -22.82 11.12
N GLY A 22 -25.79 -21.67 10.50
CA GLY A 22 -25.00 -21.26 9.35
C GLY A 22 -23.54 -21.29 9.80
N SER A 23 -22.79 -22.30 9.37
CA SER A 23 -21.35 -22.35 9.55
C SER A 23 -20.82 -21.11 8.87
N LYS A 24 -20.37 -20.10 9.64
CA LYS A 24 -19.53 -19.03 9.10
C LYS A 24 -18.38 -19.78 8.38
N GLN A 25 -18.30 -19.65 7.07
CA GLN A 25 -17.21 -20.21 6.31
C GLN A 25 -15.92 -19.61 6.89
N GLU A 26 -15.04 -20.45 7.38
CA GLU A 26 -13.74 -20.00 7.90
C GLU A 26 -12.95 -19.47 6.72
N LEU A 27 -12.61 -18.16 6.76
CA LEU A 27 -11.86 -17.52 5.71
C LEU A 27 -10.40 -17.98 5.74
N SER A 28 -9.81 -18.14 4.57
CA SER A 28 -8.41 -18.50 4.45
C SER A 28 -7.49 -17.33 4.81
N THR A 29 -6.22 -17.62 5.10
CA THR A 29 -5.24 -16.55 5.40
C THR A 29 -4.96 -15.70 4.17
N LEU A 30 -4.94 -14.35 4.34
CA LEU A 30 -4.41 -13.39 3.37
C LEU A 30 -3.00 -12.96 3.75
N LYS A 31 -2.09 -12.97 2.77
CA LYS A 31 -0.70 -12.52 2.91
C LYS A 31 -0.51 -11.20 2.17
N ILE A 32 -0.25 -10.13 2.92
CA ILE A 32 -0.18 -8.76 2.40
C ILE A 32 1.21 -8.18 2.60
N GLY A 33 1.82 -7.72 1.50
CA GLY A 33 3.09 -7.00 1.52
C GLY A 33 2.89 -5.53 1.87
N LEU A 34 3.68 -5.03 2.81
CA LEU A 34 3.67 -3.65 3.28
C LEU A 34 5.01 -2.97 3.02
N MET A 35 4.98 -1.64 2.88
CA MET A 35 6.15 -0.78 2.79
C MET A 35 6.30 0.05 4.08
N PRO A 36 7.49 0.59 4.39
CA PRO A 36 7.68 1.43 5.56
C PRO A 36 7.21 2.87 5.24
N ASP A 37 5.92 3.02 4.98
CA ASP A 37 5.26 4.26 4.58
C ASP A 37 3.88 4.39 5.26
N THR A 38 3.27 5.56 5.09
CA THR A 38 1.96 5.85 5.67
C THR A 38 0.82 5.06 5.04
N ASP A 39 0.99 4.54 3.82
CA ASP A 39 -0.02 3.71 3.14
C ASP A 39 -0.29 2.40 3.88
N SER A 40 0.72 1.91 4.59
CA SER A 40 0.65 0.66 5.37
C SER A 40 -0.04 0.81 6.73
N VAL A 41 -0.18 2.04 7.24
CA VAL A 41 -0.67 2.30 8.61
C VAL A 41 -2.09 1.76 8.87
N PRO A 42 -3.07 1.90 7.96
CA PRO A 42 -4.40 1.31 8.20
C PRO A 42 -4.38 -0.20 8.38
N PHE A 43 -3.48 -0.93 7.68
CA PHE A 43 -3.32 -2.38 7.87
C PHE A 43 -2.75 -2.72 9.25
N ILE A 44 -1.76 -1.96 9.70
CA ILE A 44 -1.17 -2.11 11.04
C ILE A 44 -2.23 -1.88 12.12
N ILE A 45 -3.02 -0.81 12.00
CA ILE A 45 -4.12 -0.53 12.95
C ILE A 45 -5.18 -1.63 12.89
N ALA A 46 -5.56 -2.11 11.70
CA ALA A 46 -6.54 -3.20 11.58
C ALA A 46 -6.07 -4.48 12.29
N GLN A 47 -4.78 -4.80 12.18
CA GLN A 47 -4.17 -5.95 12.85
C GLN A 47 -4.15 -5.76 14.37
N GLU A 48 -3.61 -4.64 14.86
CA GLU A 48 -3.38 -4.40 16.28
C GLU A 48 -4.67 -4.13 17.08
N LYS A 49 -5.71 -3.60 16.41
CA LYS A 49 -7.05 -3.43 17.00
C LYS A 49 -7.94 -4.66 16.85
N GLY A 50 -7.46 -5.72 16.19
CA GLY A 50 -8.21 -6.96 16.02
C GLY A 50 -9.33 -6.89 14.97
N TYR A 51 -9.38 -5.86 14.11
CA TYR A 51 -10.46 -5.68 13.13
C TYR A 51 -10.48 -6.78 12.08
N PHE A 52 -9.33 -7.38 11.73
CA PHE A 52 -9.31 -8.56 10.86
C PHE A 52 -9.98 -9.76 11.53
N ALA A 53 -9.69 -9.98 12.81
CA ALA A 53 -10.30 -11.09 13.59
C ALA A 53 -11.81 -10.89 13.77
N GLU A 54 -12.29 -9.64 13.94
CA GLU A 54 -13.73 -9.34 13.98
C GLU A 54 -14.45 -9.73 12.68
N GLU A 55 -13.78 -9.62 11.54
CA GLU A 55 -14.28 -10.05 10.24
C GLU A 55 -14.11 -11.57 10.01
N GLY A 56 -13.53 -12.30 10.97
CA GLY A 56 -13.24 -13.73 10.86
C GLY A 56 -12.06 -14.04 9.93
N LEU A 57 -11.18 -13.07 9.69
CA LEU A 57 -10.07 -13.15 8.75
C LEU A 57 -8.74 -13.22 9.49
N ASN A 58 -7.86 -14.14 9.07
CA ASN A 58 -6.44 -14.13 9.43
C ASN A 58 -5.64 -13.40 8.35
N VAL A 59 -4.84 -12.40 8.74
CA VAL A 59 -3.96 -11.65 7.83
C VAL A 59 -2.52 -11.76 8.31
N GLU A 60 -1.63 -12.16 7.42
CA GLU A 60 -0.19 -12.11 7.63
C GLU A 60 0.37 -10.87 6.93
N LEU A 61 0.90 -9.92 7.70
CA LEU A 61 1.51 -8.71 7.20
C LEU A 61 3.02 -8.91 7.06
N HIS A 62 3.54 -8.72 5.84
CA HIS A 62 4.96 -8.89 5.50
C HIS A 62 5.59 -7.54 5.13
N SER A 63 6.56 -7.07 5.92
CA SER A 63 7.22 -5.78 5.70
C SER A 63 8.43 -5.89 4.79
N PHE A 64 8.55 -4.98 3.82
CA PHE A 64 9.65 -4.87 2.88
C PHE A 64 10.33 -3.51 3.01
N LYS A 65 11.57 -3.39 2.54
CA LYS A 65 12.33 -2.13 2.57
C LYS A 65 12.48 -1.49 1.18
N SER A 66 12.12 -2.24 0.14
CA SER A 66 12.12 -1.77 -1.25
C SER A 66 10.94 -2.34 -2.04
N ALA A 67 10.48 -1.62 -3.05
CA ALA A 67 9.46 -2.09 -3.99
C ALA A 67 9.91 -3.37 -4.71
N MET A 68 11.20 -3.45 -5.09
CA MET A 68 11.77 -4.61 -5.77
C MET A 68 11.63 -5.90 -4.96
N ASP A 69 11.92 -5.85 -3.64
CA ASP A 69 11.81 -7.02 -2.77
C ASP A 69 10.34 -7.44 -2.59
N ARG A 70 9.42 -6.47 -2.43
CA ARG A 70 7.98 -6.68 -2.35
C ARG A 70 7.43 -7.35 -3.61
N ASP A 71 7.77 -6.80 -4.79
CA ASP A 71 7.28 -7.30 -6.07
C ASP A 71 7.84 -8.69 -6.37
N SER A 72 9.10 -8.96 -6.01
CA SER A 72 9.69 -10.30 -6.10
C SER A 72 8.97 -11.33 -5.22
N ALA A 73 8.57 -10.93 -4.00
CA ALA A 73 7.80 -11.79 -3.10
C ALA A 73 6.38 -12.05 -3.63
N LEU A 74 5.74 -11.04 -4.25
CA LEU A 74 4.43 -11.18 -4.89
C LEU A 74 4.49 -12.14 -6.09
N GLN A 75 5.45 -11.93 -6.99
CA GLN A 75 5.63 -12.75 -8.19
C GLN A 75 6.01 -14.19 -7.88
N SER A 76 6.74 -14.43 -6.79
CA SER A 76 7.07 -15.80 -6.33
C SER A 76 5.91 -16.51 -5.60
N GLY A 77 4.74 -15.86 -5.47
CA GLY A 77 3.56 -16.44 -4.83
C GLY A 77 3.61 -16.45 -3.29
N ASN A 78 4.54 -15.70 -2.68
CA ASN A 78 4.64 -15.57 -1.24
C ASN A 78 3.64 -14.57 -0.65
N LEU A 79 2.99 -13.75 -1.49
CA LEU A 79 1.97 -12.78 -1.15
C LEU A 79 0.71 -13.00 -1.99
N ASP A 80 -0.44 -12.69 -1.41
CA ASP A 80 -1.72 -12.60 -2.11
C ASP A 80 -1.95 -11.23 -2.72
N GLY A 81 -1.50 -10.19 -2.02
CA GLY A 81 -1.61 -8.79 -2.40
C GLY A 81 -0.57 -7.92 -1.71
N ALA A 82 -0.55 -6.63 -2.02
CA ALA A 82 0.40 -5.68 -1.44
C ALA A 82 -0.11 -4.23 -1.48
N VAL A 83 0.40 -3.42 -0.56
CA VAL A 83 0.47 -1.96 -0.71
C VAL A 83 1.56 -1.67 -1.74
N SER A 84 1.20 -0.97 -2.83
CA SER A 84 2.02 -0.86 -4.03
C SER A 84 1.70 0.42 -4.81
N ASP A 85 1.94 0.41 -6.12
CA ASP A 85 1.68 1.54 -7.00
C ASP A 85 1.23 1.09 -8.40
N LEU A 86 0.67 2.02 -9.17
CA LEU A 86 0.18 1.78 -10.53
C LEU A 86 1.27 1.33 -11.50
N LEU A 87 2.53 1.77 -11.29
CA LEU A 87 3.64 1.37 -12.13
C LEU A 87 3.94 -0.12 -11.98
N ALA A 88 3.98 -0.59 -10.71
CA ALA A 88 4.22 -2.01 -10.41
C ALA A 88 3.14 -2.91 -11.06
N VAL A 89 1.87 -2.45 -11.06
CA VAL A 89 0.77 -3.16 -11.72
C VAL A 89 0.99 -3.25 -13.23
N ALA A 90 1.35 -2.13 -13.86
CA ALA A 90 1.60 -2.08 -15.32
C ALA A 90 2.80 -2.94 -15.72
N PHE A 91 3.90 -2.86 -14.97
CA PHE A 91 5.08 -3.72 -15.18
C PHE A 91 4.78 -5.21 -15.03
N ALA A 92 4.05 -5.57 -13.96
CA ALA A 92 3.67 -6.96 -13.74
C ALA A 92 2.85 -7.49 -14.92
N LYS A 93 1.85 -6.72 -15.37
CA LYS A 93 0.99 -7.10 -16.49
C LYS A 93 1.75 -7.18 -17.80
N ASP A 94 2.63 -6.23 -18.10
CA ASP A 94 3.46 -6.24 -19.32
C ASP A 94 4.43 -7.42 -19.33
N GLY A 95 4.94 -7.81 -18.16
CA GLY A 95 5.75 -9.01 -17.94
C GLY A 95 4.96 -10.34 -17.89
N GLY A 96 3.65 -10.32 -18.13
CA GLY A 96 2.81 -11.52 -18.14
C GLY A 96 2.41 -12.05 -16.75
N PHE A 97 2.57 -11.25 -15.71
CA PHE A 97 2.11 -11.57 -14.35
C PHE A 97 0.85 -10.76 -14.00
N ASP A 98 -0.29 -11.44 -13.97
CA ASP A 98 -1.57 -10.77 -13.78
C ASP A 98 -1.83 -10.38 -12.32
N VAL A 99 -1.95 -9.08 -12.12
CA VAL A 99 -2.38 -8.42 -10.88
C VAL A 99 -3.49 -7.43 -11.17
N LYS A 100 -4.27 -7.09 -10.15
CA LYS A 100 -5.36 -6.11 -10.23
C LYS A 100 -5.25 -5.09 -9.10
N VAL A 101 -5.40 -3.82 -9.43
CA VAL A 101 -5.67 -2.76 -8.47
C VAL A 101 -7.08 -2.94 -7.91
N THR A 102 -7.22 -2.91 -6.60
CA THR A 102 -8.52 -3.03 -5.94
C THR A 102 -8.86 -1.86 -5.03
N SER A 103 -7.90 -0.98 -4.73
CA SER A 103 -8.10 0.29 -4.05
C SER A 103 -6.93 1.24 -4.31
N MET A 104 -7.17 2.55 -4.19
CA MET A 104 -6.12 3.54 -3.98
C MET A 104 -5.65 3.55 -2.52
N THR A 105 -4.53 4.24 -2.24
CA THR A 105 -4.03 4.56 -0.91
C THR A 105 -3.91 6.08 -0.71
N ASP A 106 -3.54 6.54 0.49
CA ASP A 106 -3.45 7.98 0.84
C ASP A 106 -2.00 8.44 1.09
N GLY A 107 -1.02 7.74 0.53
CA GLY A 107 0.39 8.04 0.70
C GLY A 107 0.83 9.35 0.04
N SER A 108 1.94 9.88 0.53
CA SER A 108 2.56 11.10 0.03
C SER A 108 4.05 10.89 -0.18
N TYR A 109 4.58 11.46 -1.27
CA TYR A 109 5.96 11.30 -1.70
C TYR A 109 6.58 12.68 -1.89
N LYS A 110 7.68 12.96 -1.18
CA LYS A 110 8.24 14.30 -1.07
C LYS A 110 9.67 14.38 -1.55
N LEU A 111 9.97 15.39 -2.32
CA LEU A 111 11.34 15.79 -2.69
C LEU A 111 11.92 16.62 -1.55
N VAL A 112 13.00 16.10 -0.96
CA VAL A 112 13.65 16.67 0.22
C VAL A 112 15.12 16.93 -0.11
N ALA A 113 15.61 18.13 0.21
CA ALA A 113 17.01 18.53 0.07
C ALA A 113 17.82 18.20 1.33
N ALA A 114 19.11 17.92 1.15
CA ALA A 114 20.04 17.66 2.23
C ALA A 114 20.17 18.85 3.22
N PRO A 115 20.67 18.63 4.45
CA PRO A 115 20.96 19.72 5.38
C PRO A 115 21.92 20.77 4.80
N GLY A 116 21.76 22.04 5.21
CA GLY A 116 22.61 23.13 4.74
C GLY A 116 22.31 23.64 3.32
N THR A 117 21.12 23.30 2.77
CA THR A 117 20.70 23.68 1.41
C THR A 117 19.48 24.62 1.42
N GLU A 118 19.49 25.64 2.26
CA GLU A 118 18.31 26.50 2.55
C GLU A 118 17.68 27.18 1.31
N LYS A 119 18.45 27.30 0.21
CA LYS A 119 18.00 27.94 -1.03
C LYS A 119 17.78 27.00 -2.20
N LEU A 120 17.94 25.68 -2.02
CA LEU A 120 17.87 24.73 -3.13
C LEU A 120 16.41 24.56 -3.61
N SER A 121 16.05 25.19 -4.71
CA SER A 121 14.77 24.98 -5.42
C SER A 121 14.85 23.78 -6.37
N VAL A 122 13.73 23.36 -6.97
CA VAL A 122 13.73 22.29 -7.98
C VAL A 122 14.68 22.63 -9.13
N LYS A 123 14.70 23.86 -9.63
CA LYS A 123 15.57 24.28 -10.74
C LYS A 123 17.06 24.24 -10.40
N GLU A 124 17.41 24.45 -9.13
CA GLU A 124 18.80 24.39 -8.67
C GLU A 124 19.30 22.96 -8.46
N LEU A 125 18.45 21.95 -8.67
CA LEU A 125 18.86 20.54 -8.74
C LEU A 125 19.53 20.17 -10.05
N ALA A 126 19.55 21.05 -11.06
CA ALA A 126 20.23 20.79 -12.33
C ALA A 126 21.68 20.33 -12.11
N GLY A 127 22.04 19.17 -12.69
CA GLY A 127 23.35 18.54 -12.56
C GLY A 127 23.68 17.96 -11.17
N LYS A 128 22.77 18.01 -10.19
CA LYS A 128 23.02 17.49 -8.84
C LYS A 128 22.56 16.04 -8.69
N GLU A 129 23.19 15.33 -7.75
CA GLU A 129 22.83 13.98 -7.39
C GLU A 129 21.52 13.95 -6.58
N VAL A 130 20.50 13.33 -7.17
CA VAL A 130 19.17 13.15 -6.56
C VAL A 130 18.87 11.66 -6.45
N ALA A 131 18.65 11.18 -5.24
CA ALA A 131 18.34 9.78 -5.01
C ALA A 131 16.90 9.44 -5.37
N VAL A 132 16.76 8.37 -6.15
CA VAL A 132 15.49 7.79 -6.57
C VAL A 132 15.49 6.27 -6.42
N SER A 133 14.31 5.66 -6.50
CA SER A 133 14.15 4.23 -6.79
C SER A 133 13.66 4.13 -8.23
N ARG A 134 14.51 3.58 -9.13
CA ARG A 134 14.23 3.54 -10.57
C ARG A 134 12.99 2.68 -10.85
N ASN A 135 12.21 3.10 -11.85
CA ASN A 135 11.00 2.41 -12.31
C ASN A 135 9.96 2.16 -11.21
N THR A 136 9.87 3.07 -10.25
CA THR A 136 8.88 3.02 -9.17
C THR A 136 8.16 4.36 -9.04
N ILE A 137 7.15 4.40 -8.19
CA ILE A 137 6.44 5.63 -7.78
C ILE A 137 7.40 6.78 -7.42
N ILE A 138 8.57 6.47 -6.87
CA ILE A 138 9.58 7.47 -6.48
C ILE A 138 10.15 8.19 -7.70
N GLU A 139 10.52 7.45 -8.76
CA GLU A 139 11.02 8.08 -9.99
C GLU A 139 9.90 8.82 -10.72
N TYR A 140 8.71 8.23 -10.79
CA TYR A 140 7.53 8.83 -11.38
C TYR A 140 7.21 10.20 -10.76
N VAL A 141 7.10 10.26 -9.43
CA VAL A 141 6.87 11.53 -8.71
C VAL A 141 8.00 12.52 -8.92
N THR A 142 9.28 12.04 -8.92
CA THR A 142 10.43 12.92 -9.18
C THR A 142 10.34 13.56 -10.56
N ASP A 143 10.04 12.77 -11.58
CA ASP A 143 9.94 13.26 -12.97
C ASP A 143 8.81 14.27 -13.11
N HIS A 144 7.63 14.03 -12.54
CA HIS A 144 6.52 15.00 -12.54
C HIS A 144 6.85 16.30 -11.79
N ILE A 145 7.61 16.22 -10.69
CA ILE A 145 8.11 17.42 -10.00
C ILE A 145 9.05 18.22 -10.92
N LEU A 146 9.95 17.55 -11.62
CA LEU A 146 10.86 18.22 -12.57
C LEU A 146 10.09 18.84 -13.73
N GLU A 147 9.17 18.09 -14.35
CA GLU A 147 8.33 18.56 -15.46
C GLU A 147 7.48 19.76 -15.09
N SER A 148 6.88 19.79 -13.90
CA SER A 148 6.11 20.95 -13.39
C SER A 148 6.96 22.22 -13.24
N ASN A 149 8.29 22.08 -13.19
CA ASN A 149 9.27 23.16 -13.14
C ASN A 149 9.99 23.39 -14.48
N SER A 150 9.48 22.83 -15.59
CA SER A 150 10.07 22.90 -16.93
C SER A 150 11.48 22.28 -17.01
N MET A 151 11.67 21.20 -16.27
CA MET A 151 12.87 20.35 -16.28
C MET A 151 12.50 18.94 -16.72
N SER A 152 13.50 18.14 -17.04
CA SER A 152 13.36 16.71 -17.36
C SER A 152 14.14 15.85 -16.38
N GLY A 153 13.91 14.53 -16.41
CA GLY A 153 14.68 13.58 -15.62
C GLY A 153 16.18 13.55 -15.95
N ASP A 154 16.57 14.04 -17.13
CA ASP A 154 17.97 14.11 -17.59
C ASP A 154 18.70 15.37 -17.06
N ASP A 155 17.97 16.34 -16.55
CA ASP A 155 18.57 17.56 -15.98
C ASP A 155 19.20 17.33 -14.60
N ILE A 156 18.95 16.19 -13.96
CA ILE A 156 19.54 15.78 -12.68
C ILE A 156 20.38 14.51 -12.82
N ALA A 157 21.35 14.32 -11.93
CA ALA A 157 22.07 13.06 -11.81
C ALA A 157 21.30 12.09 -10.91
N LYS A 158 20.46 11.22 -11.50
CA LYS A 158 19.68 10.23 -10.73
C LYS A 158 20.60 9.18 -10.11
N VAL A 159 20.63 9.10 -8.78
CA VAL A 159 21.34 8.07 -8.02
C VAL A 159 20.32 7.00 -7.58
N VAL A 160 20.48 5.78 -8.07
CA VAL A 160 19.53 4.69 -7.83
C VAL A 160 19.78 4.04 -6.46
N ILE A 161 18.88 4.26 -5.51
CA ILE A 161 18.92 3.69 -4.15
C ILE A 161 17.53 3.11 -3.83
N PRO A 162 17.31 1.81 -4.09
CA PRO A 162 15.99 1.18 -3.90
C PRO A 162 15.54 1.13 -2.43
N GLN A 163 16.48 0.91 -1.51
CA GLN A 163 16.18 0.75 -0.09
C GLN A 163 15.82 2.10 0.56
N ILE A 164 14.59 2.23 1.05
CA ILE A 164 14.08 3.49 1.63
C ILE A 164 14.93 3.96 2.83
N PRO A 165 15.30 3.11 3.81
CA PRO A 165 16.13 3.55 4.93
C PRO A 165 17.51 4.05 4.49
N THR A 166 18.15 3.39 3.54
CA THR A 166 19.48 3.78 3.00
C THR A 166 19.40 5.13 2.28
N ARG A 167 18.30 5.36 1.52
CA ARG A 167 18.08 6.64 0.83
C ARG A 167 17.94 7.80 1.82
N LEU A 168 17.20 7.59 2.93
CA LEU A 168 17.09 8.54 4.03
C LEU A 168 18.43 8.85 4.67
N GLU A 169 19.21 7.80 5.02
CA GLU A 169 20.51 7.94 5.66
C GLU A 169 21.50 8.73 4.82
N LEU A 170 21.60 8.42 3.51
CA LEU A 170 22.52 9.11 2.59
C LEU A 170 22.11 10.58 2.39
N LEU A 171 20.82 10.89 2.38
CA LEU A 171 20.35 12.27 2.33
C LEU A 171 20.74 13.04 3.60
N GLN A 172 20.45 12.48 4.79
CA GLN A 172 20.73 13.12 6.07
C GLN A 172 22.22 13.33 6.32
N SER A 173 23.06 12.45 5.78
CA SER A 173 24.54 12.57 5.85
C SER A 173 25.13 13.46 4.75
N SER A 174 24.29 14.19 4.00
CA SER A 174 24.71 15.11 2.92
C SER A 174 25.58 14.44 1.83
N LYS A 175 25.35 13.13 1.61
CA LYS A 175 25.98 12.39 0.49
C LYS A 175 25.26 12.58 -0.82
N LEU A 176 24.10 13.19 -0.82
CA LEU A 176 23.21 13.49 -1.94
C LEU A 176 22.71 14.92 -1.79
N ALA A 177 22.43 15.60 -2.89
CA ALA A 177 21.83 16.94 -2.85
C ALA A 177 20.36 16.90 -2.45
N ALA A 178 19.62 15.91 -2.94
CA ALA A 178 18.21 15.71 -2.63
C ALA A 178 17.81 14.23 -2.77
N ALA A 179 16.65 13.87 -2.26
CA ALA A 179 16.03 12.57 -2.44
C ALA A 179 14.51 12.68 -2.47
N THR A 180 13.83 11.84 -3.26
CA THR A 180 12.39 11.63 -3.12
C THR A 180 12.15 10.50 -2.14
N LEU A 181 11.36 10.78 -1.11
CA LEU A 181 11.08 9.89 0.02
C LEU A 181 9.56 9.77 0.25
N PRO A 182 9.05 8.60 0.61
CA PRO A 182 7.68 8.46 1.12
C PRO A 182 7.58 9.03 2.54
N GLU A 183 6.38 9.36 2.99
CA GLU A 183 6.11 9.58 4.40
C GLU A 183 6.12 8.24 5.20
N PRO A 184 6.64 8.19 6.42
CA PRO A 184 7.14 9.31 7.25
C PRO A 184 8.61 9.69 7.01
N MET A 185 9.32 9.03 6.10
CA MET A 185 10.77 9.24 5.93
C MET A 185 11.11 10.67 5.51
N ALA A 186 10.24 11.30 4.73
CA ALA A 186 10.38 12.70 4.35
C ALA A 186 10.26 13.63 5.59
N SER A 187 9.24 13.44 6.41
CA SER A 187 9.07 14.20 7.66
C SER A 187 10.20 13.97 8.64
N VAL A 188 10.69 12.73 8.78
CA VAL A 188 11.88 12.40 9.59
C VAL A 188 13.14 13.10 9.06
N ALA A 189 13.34 13.14 7.74
CA ALA A 189 14.44 13.87 7.15
C ALA A 189 14.37 15.37 7.50
N VAL A 190 13.20 15.97 7.36
CA VAL A 190 12.99 17.40 7.70
C VAL A 190 13.20 17.68 9.18
N HIS A 191 12.67 16.82 10.06
CA HIS A 191 12.90 16.92 11.51
C HIS A 191 14.40 16.90 11.86
N ASN A 192 15.19 16.12 11.12
CA ASN A 192 16.64 15.99 11.31
C ASN A 192 17.46 17.04 10.50
N GLY A 193 16.84 18.12 10.06
CA GLY A 193 17.52 19.27 9.48
C GLY A 193 17.61 19.25 7.93
N CYS A 194 17.01 18.29 7.25
CA CYS A 194 16.78 18.36 5.80
C CYS A 194 15.68 19.37 5.49
N ARG A 195 15.54 19.73 4.22
CA ARG A 195 14.55 20.74 3.81
C ARG A 195 13.55 20.17 2.80
N PHE A 196 12.26 20.31 3.09
CA PHE A 196 11.19 20.02 2.14
C PHE A 196 11.26 20.99 0.95
N ILE A 197 11.16 20.47 -0.27
CA ILE A 197 11.10 21.24 -1.51
C ILE A 197 9.67 21.28 -2.03
N THR A 198 9.11 20.12 -2.35
CA THR A 198 7.74 19.94 -2.87
C THR A 198 7.36 18.44 -2.77
N GLY A 199 6.13 18.08 -3.12
CA GLY A 199 5.67 16.70 -3.06
C GLY A 199 4.53 16.38 -4.03
N SER A 200 4.14 15.10 -4.04
CA SER A 200 3.03 14.59 -4.85
C SER A 200 1.69 15.27 -4.52
N ASP A 201 1.50 15.66 -3.26
CA ASP A 201 0.27 16.32 -2.79
C ASP A 201 0.07 17.67 -3.51
N GLU A 202 1.16 18.44 -3.68
CA GLU A 202 1.13 19.75 -4.34
C GLU A 202 0.87 19.63 -5.84
N LEU A 203 1.19 18.47 -6.44
CA LEU A 203 0.92 18.16 -7.84
C LEU A 203 -0.46 17.51 -8.04
N GLY A 204 -1.13 17.11 -6.97
CA GLY A 204 -2.41 16.42 -7.02
C GLY A 204 -2.33 15.02 -7.64
N ILE A 205 -1.17 14.36 -7.59
CA ILE A 205 -0.95 13.00 -8.10
C ILE A 205 -0.86 12.00 -6.96
N ASN A 206 -1.54 10.86 -7.12
CA ASN A 206 -1.50 9.77 -6.16
C ASN A 206 -1.51 8.41 -6.87
N PRO A 207 -0.34 7.86 -7.23
CA PRO A 207 -0.25 6.56 -7.88
C PRO A 207 -0.21 5.37 -6.90
N GLY A 208 -0.33 5.60 -5.60
CA GLY A 208 -0.34 4.56 -4.57
C GLY A 208 -1.62 3.72 -4.61
N VAL A 209 -1.49 2.39 -4.53
CA VAL A 209 -2.62 1.46 -4.63
C VAL A 209 -2.45 0.24 -3.73
N ILE A 210 -3.56 -0.45 -3.49
CA ILE A 210 -3.61 -1.82 -3.00
C ILE A 210 -3.89 -2.72 -4.20
N LEU A 211 -3.04 -3.70 -4.42
CA LEU A 211 -3.19 -4.69 -5.48
C LEU A 211 -3.28 -6.11 -4.95
N PHE A 212 -3.88 -6.99 -5.74
CA PHE A 212 -3.88 -8.44 -5.51
C PHE A 212 -3.49 -9.18 -6.79
N THR A 213 -2.91 -10.39 -6.64
CA THR A 213 -2.76 -11.29 -7.78
C THR A 213 -4.13 -11.64 -8.36
N GLU A 214 -4.23 -11.83 -9.67
CA GLU A 214 -5.49 -12.22 -10.30
C GLU A 214 -6.01 -13.55 -9.72
N LYS A 215 -5.10 -14.45 -9.37
CA LYS A 215 -5.44 -15.68 -8.65
C LYS A 215 -6.17 -15.39 -7.34
N SER A 216 -5.60 -14.53 -6.49
CA SER A 216 -6.21 -14.18 -5.20
C SER A 216 -7.55 -13.47 -5.36
N THR A 217 -7.71 -12.61 -6.39
CA THR A 217 -9.01 -11.96 -6.65
C THR A 217 -10.13 -12.94 -7.00
N LYS A 218 -9.79 -14.11 -7.56
CA LYS A 218 -10.74 -15.19 -7.89
C LYS A 218 -10.97 -16.15 -6.73
N GLU A 219 -9.89 -16.60 -6.10
CA GLU A 219 -9.94 -17.66 -5.08
C GLU A 219 -10.24 -17.15 -3.67
N LYS A 220 -9.90 -15.89 -3.36
CA LYS A 220 -9.99 -15.27 -2.03
C LYS A 220 -10.84 -13.98 -2.02
N ARG A 221 -11.86 -13.91 -2.88
CA ARG A 221 -12.71 -12.71 -3.01
C ARG A 221 -13.37 -12.32 -1.67
N ALA A 222 -13.89 -13.28 -0.93
CA ALA A 222 -14.55 -13.05 0.36
C ALA A 222 -13.57 -12.51 1.42
N GLU A 223 -12.34 -13.04 1.43
CA GLU A 223 -11.25 -12.59 2.29
C GLU A 223 -10.83 -11.16 1.99
N ILE A 224 -10.69 -10.80 0.70
CA ILE A 224 -10.34 -9.45 0.27
C ILE A 224 -11.43 -8.46 0.68
N GLN A 225 -12.70 -8.82 0.54
CA GLN A 225 -13.82 -7.99 0.98
C GLN A 225 -13.85 -7.83 2.50
N ALA A 226 -13.59 -8.91 3.26
CA ALA A 226 -13.47 -8.87 4.72
C ALA A 226 -12.29 -7.97 5.14
N MET A 227 -11.15 -8.07 4.46
CA MET A 227 -9.99 -7.20 4.67
C MET A 227 -10.36 -5.72 4.48
N TYR A 228 -11.11 -5.36 3.44
CA TYR A 228 -11.51 -3.96 3.22
C TYR A 228 -12.51 -3.45 4.26
N ARG A 229 -13.40 -4.31 4.79
CA ARG A 229 -14.25 -3.90 5.92
C ARG A 229 -13.41 -3.60 7.17
N ALA A 230 -12.41 -4.42 7.47
CA ALA A 230 -11.48 -4.20 8.57
C ALA A 230 -10.59 -2.96 8.34
N TYR A 231 -10.09 -2.76 7.12
CA TYR A 231 -9.36 -1.57 6.70
C TYR A 231 -10.19 -0.30 6.94
N ASN A 232 -11.45 -0.28 6.52
CA ASN A 232 -12.34 0.87 6.70
C ASN A 232 -12.62 1.17 8.19
N LYS A 233 -12.67 0.16 9.07
CA LYS A 233 -12.73 0.35 10.53
C LYS A 233 -11.44 1.02 11.04
N ALA A 234 -10.29 0.60 10.55
CA ALA A 234 -9.00 1.20 10.91
C ALA A 234 -8.90 2.67 10.45
N VAL A 235 -9.37 2.97 9.24
CA VAL A 235 -9.49 4.35 8.73
C VAL A 235 -10.38 5.20 9.63
N ALA A 236 -11.56 4.70 10.00
CA ALA A 236 -12.46 5.41 10.90
C ALA A 236 -11.82 5.67 12.27
N TYR A 237 -11.08 4.68 12.82
CA TYR A 237 -10.33 4.82 14.05
C TYR A 237 -9.26 5.92 13.93
N LEU A 238 -8.41 5.87 12.90
CA LEU A 238 -7.33 6.85 12.70
C LEU A 238 -7.85 8.28 12.57
N ASN A 239 -8.96 8.48 11.86
CA ASN A 239 -9.54 9.81 11.64
C ASN A 239 -10.31 10.37 12.84
N SER A 240 -10.70 9.54 13.80
CA SER A 240 -11.52 9.94 14.96
C SER A 240 -10.81 9.90 16.30
N THR A 241 -9.60 9.32 16.34
CA THR A 241 -8.83 9.11 17.58
C THR A 241 -7.70 10.11 17.67
N GLU A 242 -7.44 10.64 18.86
CA GLU A 242 -6.30 11.52 19.10
C GLU A 242 -4.98 10.81 18.78
N ARG A 243 -4.12 11.49 18.03
CA ARG A 243 -2.84 10.96 17.57
C ARG A 243 -1.99 10.32 18.69
N ALA A 244 -2.02 10.92 19.88
CA ALA A 244 -1.26 10.44 21.04
C ALA A 244 -1.63 9.01 21.47
N GLU A 245 -2.84 8.53 21.14
CA GLU A 245 -3.32 7.21 21.55
C GLU A 245 -2.77 6.06 20.66
N TYR A 246 -2.28 6.38 19.46
CA TYR A 246 -1.86 5.34 18.52
C TYR A 246 -0.46 5.55 17.93
N ILE A 247 0.14 6.74 18.07
CA ILE A 247 1.39 7.04 17.37
C ILE A 247 2.56 6.12 17.79
N ASP A 248 2.64 5.76 19.07
CA ASP A 248 3.69 4.85 19.57
C ASP A 248 3.56 3.46 18.95
N LEU A 249 2.33 2.96 18.90
CA LEU A 249 1.99 1.69 18.25
C LEU A 249 2.35 1.71 16.75
N VAL A 250 1.95 2.77 16.04
CA VAL A 250 2.24 2.93 14.62
C VAL A 250 3.74 2.94 14.37
N VAL A 251 4.51 3.74 15.10
CA VAL A 251 5.97 3.84 14.94
C VAL A 251 6.66 2.50 15.20
N GLU A 252 6.27 1.81 16.27
CA GLU A 252 6.83 0.51 16.62
C GLU A 252 6.51 -0.56 15.56
N LYS A 253 5.23 -0.72 15.24
CA LYS A 253 4.76 -1.82 14.39
C LYS A 253 5.03 -1.62 12.90
N SER A 254 5.08 -0.39 12.43
CA SER A 254 5.48 -0.08 11.04
C SER A 254 7.00 -0.11 10.86
N GLY A 255 7.78 -0.21 11.93
CA GLY A 255 9.25 -0.16 11.86
C GLY A 255 9.77 1.22 11.43
N PHE A 256 9.03 2.29 11.75
CA PHE A 256 9.45 3.65 11.48
C PHE A 256 10.61 4.07 12.40
N PRO A 257 11.49 4.99 11.96
CA PRO A 257 12.48 5.56 12.85
C PRO A 257 11.82 6.21 14.08
N PRO A 258 12.43 6.15 15.29
CA PRO A 258 11.84 6.75 16.50
C PRO A 258 11.47 8.23 16.34
N ALA A 259 12.23 8.99 15.56
CA ALA A 259 11.94 10.39 15.25
C ALA A 259 10.58 10.60 14.54
N ALA A 260 10.01 9.57 13.91
CA ALA A 260 8.68 9.63 13.32
C ALA A 260 7.59 9.91 14.38
N LYS A 261 7.81 9.54 15.63
CA LYS A 261 6.88 9.86 16.72
C LYS A 261 6.58 11.36 16.82
N GLU A 262 7.58 12.21 16.60
CA GLU A 262 7.44 13.66 16.68
C GLU A 262 7.21 14.28 15.30
N ALA A 263 7.87 13.76 14.28
CA ALA A 263 7.90 14.33 12.93
C ALA A 263 6.68 14.00 12.07
N LEU A 264 6.10 12.80 12.22
CA LEU A 264 5.07 12.31 11.30
C LEU A 264 3.75 13.06 11.46
N VAL A 265 3.26 13.56 10.33
CA VAL A 265 1.87 13.99 10.16
C VAL A 265 1.19 12.97 9.26
N LEU A 266 0.22 12.23 9.81
CA LEU A 266 -0.56 11.28 9.02
C LEU A 266 -1.51 12.01 8.09
N PRO A 267 -1.79 11.47 6.89
CA PRO A 267 -2.83 12.00 6.02
C PRO A 267 -4.21 11.81 6.66
N VAL A 268 -5.21 12.50 6.13
CA VAL A 268 -6.60 12.11 6.33
C VAL A 268 -6.84 10.88 5.47
N TYR A 269 -7.04 9.75 6.12
CA TYR A 269 -7.27 8.49 5.42
C TYR A 269 -8.69 8.41 4.87
N HIS A 270 -8.82 7.85 3.67
CA HIS A 270 -10.11 7.57 3.05
C HIS A 270 -10.44 6.08 3.14
N THR A 271 -11.73 5.78 3.24
CA THR A 271 -12.19 4.39 3.06
C THR A 271 -11.77 3.87 1.70
N ALA A 272 -11.56 2.56 1.60
CA ALA A 272 -11.15 1.93 0.36
C ALA A 272 -12.00 2.40 -0.83
N ALA A 273 -11.33 2.90 -1.86
CA ALA A 273 -11.94 3.45 -3.08
C ALA A 273 -11.04 3.14 -4.29
N LEU A 274 -11.65 3.02 -5.46
CA LEU A 274 -10.87 2.80 -6.69
C LEU A 274 -10.08 4.06 -7.07
N PRO A 275 -8.90 3.92 -7.73
CA PRO A 275 -8.14 5.06 -8.22
C PRO A 275 -8.91 5.81 -9.30
N LYS A 276 -8.56 7.07 -9.52
CA LYS A 276 -9.12 7.85 -10.63
C LYS A 276 -8.60 7.33 -11.97
N GLU A 277 -9.44 7.38 -12.99
CA GLU A 277 -9.05 6.97 -14.34
C GLU A 277 -7.87 7.79 -14.87
N ASN A 278 -7.82 9.09 -14.54
CA ASN A 278 -6.72 9.97 -14.94
C ASN A 278 -5.37 9.53 -14.35
N ASP A 279 -5.33 9.06 -13.08
CA ASP A 279 -4.09 8.62 -12.44
C ASP A 279 -3.53 7.38 -13.16
N VAL A 280 -4.42 6.46 -13.57
CA VAL A 280 -4.04 5.26 -14.34
C VAL A 280 -3.52 5.68 -15.72
N THR A 281 -4.26 6.56 -16.43
CA THR A 281 -3.91 7.01 -17.78
C THR A 281 -2.57 7.72 -17.80
N ASP A 282 -2.35 8.62 -16.84
CA ASP A 282 -1.10 9.36 -16.71
C ASP A 282 0.11 8.45 -16.42
N CYS A 283 -0.08 7.49 -15.51
CA CYS A 283 0.94 6.48 -15.21
C CYS A 283 1.32 5.66 -16.46
N ILE A 284 0.34 5.19 -17.24
CA ILE A 284 0.59 4.44 -18.47
C ILE A 284 1.27 5.34 -19.53
N ALA A 285 0.88 6.59 -19.65
CA ALA A 285 1.51 7.56 -20.56
C ALA A 285 2.99 7.78 -20.20
N TRP A 286 3.33 7.96 -18.93
CA TRP A 286 4.70 8.11 -18.45
C TRP A 286 5.54 6.85 -18.76
N LEU A 287 5.02 5.66 -18.46
CA LEU A 287 5.70 4.39 -18.74
C LEU A 287 5.95 4.19 -20.24
N LYS A 288 4.97 4.50 -21.10
CA LYS A 288 5.10 4.44 -22.56
C LYS A 288 6.08 5.48 -23.08
N GLY A 289 6.02 6.70 -22.57
CA GLY A 289 6.95 7.79 -22.97
C GLY A 289 8.40 7.48 -22.67
N LYS A 290 8.68 6.64 -21.66
CA LYS A 290 10.01 6.15 -21.31
C LYS A 290 10.36 4.79 -21.93
N GLU A 291 9.49 4.22 -22.76
CA GLU A 291 9.68 2.90 -23.39
C GLU A 291 9.89 1.77 -22.37
N LEU A 292 9.25 1.89 -21.18
CA LEU A 292 9.39 0.94 -20.07
C LEU A 292 8.40 -0.23 -20.14
N ILE A 293 7.33 -0.10 -20.92
CA ILE A 293 6.35 -1.15 -21.21
C ILE A 293 6.08 -1.22 -22.71
N GLU A 294 5.85 -2.43 -23.23
CA GLU A 294 5.57 -2.65 -24.67
C GLU A 294 4.12 -2.35 -25.02
N ASN A 295 3.17 -2.73 -24.14
CA ASN A 295 1.75 -2.60 -24.37
C ASN A 295 1.18 -1.34 -23.71
N SER A 296 0.00 -0.93 -24.16
CA SER A 296 -0.79 0.12 -23.51
C SER A 296 -1.99 -0.51 -22.82
N TYR A 297 -2.26 -0.11 -21.58
CA TYR A 297 -3.33 -0.66 -20.76
C TYR A 297 -4.34 0.43 -20.41
N GLY A 298 -5.63 0.12 -20.57
CA GLY A 298 -6.70 0.97 -20.07
C GLY A 298 -7.05 0.69 -18.61
N TYR A 299 -7.90 1.55 -18.05
CA TYR A 299 -8.36 1.41 -16.66
C TYR A 299 -8.93 0.02 -16.35
N ALA A 300 -9.82 -0.50 -17.21
CA ALA A 300 -10.46 -1.81 -17.03
C ALA A 300 -9.47 -3.00 -17.11
N ASP A 301 -8.31 -2.82 -17.75
CA ASP A 301 -7.30 -3.86 -17.81
C ASP A 301 -6.59 -4.03 -16.47
N LEU A 302 -6.47 -2.96 -15.70
CA LEU A 302 -5.65 -2.92 -14.48
C LEU A 302 -6.49 -2.89 -13.20
N VAL A 303 -7.69 -2.31 -13.22
CA VAL A 303 -8.53 -2.08 -12.02
C VAL A 303 -9.68 -3.08 -11.95
N LEU A 304 -9.92 -3.61 -10.75
CA LEU A 304 -11.03 -4.52 -10.46
C LEU A 304 -11.76 -4.05 -9.20
N ASP A 305 -13.07 -3.81 -9.31
CA ASP A 305 -13.90 -3.48 -8.15
C ASP A 305 -14.22 -4.74 -7.33
N LEU A 306 -13.68 -4.78 -6.12
CA LEU A 306 -13.97 -5.78 -5.10
C LEU A 306 -14.52 -5.14 -3.83
N LEU A 307 -14.82 -3.84 -3.84
CA LEU A 307 -15.25 -3.09 -2.66
C LEU A 307 -16.74 -3.30 -2.35
N GLN A 308 -17.49 -3.67 -3.36
CA GLN A 308 -18.91 -4.02 -3.22
C GLN A 308 -19.09 -5.54 -3.01
N PRO A 309 -20.06 -5.97 -2.21
CA PRO A 309 -20.34 -7.39 -1.98
C PRO A 309 -20.81 -8.13 -3.25
#